data_4631fe61c4f0de1f2ab5b61d746f0968
#
_entry.id   4631fe61c4f0de1f2ab5b61d746f0968
#
_cell.length_a   1.000
_cell.length_b   1.000
_cell.length_c   1.000
_cell.angle_alpha   90.00
_cell.angle_beta   90.00
_cell.angle_gamma   90.00
#
_symmetry.space_group_name_H-M   'P 1'
#
loop_
_entity.id
_entity.type
_entity.pdbx_description
1 polymer ?
#
loop_
_entity_poly.entity_id
_entity_poly.type
_entity_poly.pdbx_seq_one_letter_code
_entity_poly.pdbx_strand_id
1 'polypeptide(L)'
;DLLSPDSILARLREVMTEAACQDVEIIGWLYQFYISEKKDQVFAGLKKNQKITAENIPAATQLFTPHWIVRYLVENSLGRLWLLNRPQSKLAAKMDYYIAPEEPETDFLKINRPEDIRICDPACGSGHMLTYAFDLLYEIYAEEGHDAAEIPGLILQHNLTGIEIDDRAGALAA
;
A
#
# COMPACT_ATOMS: atom_id res chain seq x y z
N ASP A 1 -3.63 7.78 35.59
CA ASP A 1 -4.07 6.39 35.74
C ASP A 1 -4.57 5.86 34.38
N LEU A 2 -3.95 4.78 33.87
CA LEU A 2 -4.29 4.20 32.56
C LEU A 2 -5.72 3.59 32.53
N LEU A 3 -6.29 3.31 33.67
CA LEU A 3 -7.63 2.72 33.81
C LEU A 3 -8.70 3.77 34.16
N SER A 4 -8.34 5.05 34.23
CA SER A 4 -9.30 6.14 34.45
C SER A 4 -10.28 6.25 33.27
N PRO A 5 -11.56 6.64 33.51
CA PRO A 5 -12.51 6.94 32.43
C PRO A 5 -12.02 8.02 31.45
N ASP A 6 -11.15 8.93 31.91
CA ASP A 6 -10.57 10.01 31.11
C ASP A 6 -9.21 9.64 30.50
N SER A 7 -8.79 8.38 30.65
CA SER A 7 -7.50 7.93 30.12
C SER A 7 -7.49 7.85 28.60
N ILE A 8 -6.29 7.93 28.04
CA ILE A 8 -6.06 7.70 26.59
C ILE A 8 -6.65 6.37 26.13
N LEU A 9 -6.55 5.30 26.96
CA LEU A 9 -7.10 3.99 26.61
C LEU A 9 -8.63 3.99 26.57
N ALA A 10 -9.29 4.72 27.49
CA ALA A 10 -10.74 4.85 27.47
C ALA A 10 -11.21 5.59 26.21
N ARG A 11 -10.55 6.71 25.85
CA ARG A 11 -10.84 7.46 24.63
C ARG A 11 -10.57 6.69 23.36
N LEU A 12 -9.46 5.94 23.31
CA LEU A 12 -9.15 5.06 22.17
C LEU A 12 -10.27 4.02 21.97
N ARG A 13 -10.74 3.40 23.04
CA ARG A 13 -11.83 2.41 22.96
C ARG A 13 -13.15 3.00 22.44
N GLU A 14 -13.42 4.25 22.69
CA GLU A 14 -14.62 4.95 22.17
C GLU A 14 -14.50 5.25 20.67
N VAL A 15 -13.30 5.60 20.19
CA VAL A 15 -13.06 5.99 18.81
C VAL A 15 -12.78 4.77 17.93
N MET A 16 -12.05 3.78 18.44
CA MET A 16 -11.70 2.53 17.74
C MET A 16 -12.87 1.57 17.76
N THR A 17 -13.90 1.87 16.99
CA THR A 17 -15.04 0.96 16.78
C THR A 17 -14.64 -0.21 15.90
N GLU A 18 -15.39 -1.31 15.94
CA GLU A 18 -15.15 -2.47 15.08
C GLU A 18 -15.15 -2.06 13.58
N ALA A 19 -16.09 -1.21 13.18
CA ALA A 19 -16.15 -0.68 11.81
C ALA A 19 -14.91 0.14 11.44
N ALA A 20 -14.39 0.97 12.36
CA ALA A 20 -13.17 1.72 12.12
C ALA A 20 -11.94 0.81 12.02
N CYS A 21 -11.91 -0.30 12.78
CA CYS A 21 -10.80 -1.25 12.75
C CYS A 21 -10.80 -2.20 11.54
N GLN A 22 -11.90 -2.25 10.79
CA GLN A 22 -11.96 -3.00 9.53
C GLN A 22 -11.30 -2.26 8.37
N ASP A 23 -11.10 -0.94 8.51
CA ASP A 23 -10.44 -0.13 7.49
C ASP A 23 -8.92 -0.14 7.72
N VAL A 24 -8.19 -0.75 6.79
CA VAL A 24 -6.71 -0.80 6.81
C VAL A 24 -6.08 0.60 6.79
N GLU A 25 -6.78 1.61 6.27
CA GLU A 25 -6.31 3.00 6.25
C GLU A 25 -6.12 3.57 7.66
N ILE A 26 -6.87 3.10 8.66
CA ILE A 26 -6.83 3.68 10.00
C ILE A 26 -5.45 3.56 10.64
N ILE A 27 -4.74 2.47 10.40
CA ILE A 27 -3.39 2.25 10.94
C ILE A 27 -2.41 3.25 10.31
N GLY A 28 -2.50 3.46 9.00
CA GLY A 28 -1.68 4.43 8.28
C GLY A 28 -1.95 5.86 8.73
N TRP A 29 -3.22 6.24 8.90
CA TRP A 29 -3.61 7.55 9.43
C TRP A 29 -3.12 7.77 10.86
N LEU A 30 -3.30 6.79 11.76
CA LEU A 30 -2.81 6.87 13.14
C LEU A 30 -1.30 7.06 13.18
N TYR A 31 -0.54 6.33 12.34
CA TYR A 31 0.89 6.48 12.26
C TYR A 31 1.27 7.87 11.74
N GLN A 32 0.62 8.36 10.71
CA GLN A 32 0.86 9.70 10.17
C GLN A 32 0.58 10.81 11.21
N PHE A 33 -0.50 10.68 11.99
CA PHE A 33 -0.78 11.60 13.09
C PHE A 33 0.25 11.51 14.20
N TYR A 34 0.68 10.30 14.56
CA TYR A 34 1.70 10.08 15.59
C TYR A 34 3.01 10.81 15.28
N ILE A 35 3.44 10.83 14.02
CA ILE A 35 4.69 11.50 13.63
C ILE A 35 4.52 12.96 13.23
N SER A 36 3.30 13.49 13.17
CA SER A 36 3.01 14.83 12.65
C SER A 36 3.75 15.94 13.39
N GLU A 37 3.80 15.88 14.72
CA GLU A 37 4.53 16.87 15.53
C GLU A 37 6.03 16.87 15.22
N LYS A 38 6.64 15.68 15.07
CA LYS A 38 8.04 15.54 14.69
C LYS A 38 8.29 16.07 13.28
N LYS A 39 7.37 15.82 12.37
CA LYS A 39 7.38 16.34 10.99
C LYS A 39 7.41 17.86 10.98
N ASP A 40 6.53 18.51 11.75
CA ASP A 40 6.46 19.95 11.85
C ASP A 40 7.76 20.56 12.40
N GLN A 41 8.38 19.93 13.41
CA GLN A 41 9.69 20.32 13.94
C GLN A 41 10.79 20.26 12.87
N VAL A 42 10.83 19.18 12.08
CA VAL A 42 11.81 18.99 11.00
C VAL A 42 11.63 20.06 9.92
N PHE A 43 10.39 20.32 9.49
CA PHE A 43 10.11 21.36 8.50
C PHE A 43 10.38 22.77 9.01
N ALA A 44 10.15 23.05 10.29
CA ALA A 44 10.54 24.30 10.91
C ALA A 44 12.06 24.49 10.93
N GLY A 45 12.83 23.41 11.11
CA GLY A 45 14.29 23.40 11.01
C GLY A 45 14.77 23.68 9.58
N LEU A 46 14.15 23.06 8.58
CA LEU A 46 14.46 23.30 7.16
C LEU A 46 14.28 24.78 6.76
N LYS A 47 13.24 25.46 7.24
CA LYS A 47 13.03 26.89 7.03
C LYS A 47 14.16 27.75 7.62
N LYS A 48 14.92 27.20 8.57
CA LYS A 48 16.12 27.82 9.18
C LYS A 48 17.44 27.31 8.57
N ASN A 49 17.39 26.69 7.38
CA ASN A 49 18.54 26.08 6.69
C ASN A 49 19.25 24.95 7.48
N GLN A 50 18.56 24.29 8.41
CA GLN A 50 19.08 23.11 9.09
C GLN A 50 18.94 21.89 8.17
N LYS A 51 19.99 21.06 8.09
CA LYS A 51 19.95 19.81 7.31
C LYS A 51 19.12 18.76 8.06
N ILE A 52 18.36 17.96 7.32
CA ILE A 52 17.70 16.78 7.87
C ILE A 52 18.75 15.74 8.22
N THR A 53 18.73 15.25 9.45
CA THR A 53 19.58 14.14 9.89
C THR A 53 18.96 12.80 9.46
N ALA A 54 19.76 11.73 9.36
CA ALA A 54 19.28 10.39 9.00
C ALA A 54 18.12 9.93 9.91
N GLU A 55 18.20 10.22 11.21
CA GLU A 55 17.15 9.91 12.19
C GLU A 55 15.82 10.64 11.92
N ASN A 56 15.85 11.79 11.28
CA ASN A 56 14.68 12.62 11.00
C ASN A 56 14.12 12.42 9.59
N ILE A 57 14.78 11.65 8.72
CA ILE A 57 14.30 11.35 7.37
C ILE A 57 12.88 10.72 7.41
N PRO A 58 12.61 9.70 8.23
CA PRO A 58 11.27 9.10 8.29
C PRO A 58 10.18 10.12 8.57
N ALA A 59 10.39 11.01 9.57
CA ALA A 59 9.40 12.04 9.90
C ALA A 59 9.20 13.06 8.78
N ALA A 60 10.23 13.36 7.98
CA ALA A 60 10.13 14.29 6.85
C ALA A 60 9.41 13.70 5.63
N THR A 61 9.59 12.39 5.39
CA THR A 61 9.14 11.72 4.15
C THR A 61 7.87 10.92 4.31
N GLN A 62 7.49 10.56 5.54
CA GLN A 62 6.30 9.76 5.79
C GLN A 62 5.04 10.43 5.24
N LEU A 63 4.37 9.72 4.35
CA LEU A 63 3.08 10.08 3.78
C LEU A 63 2.22 8.81 3.68
N PHE A 64 1.01 8.89 4.21
CA PHE A 64 0.02 7.85 3.98
C PHE A 64 -0.77 8.20 2.71
N THR A 65 -0.65 7.36 1.69
CA THR A 65 -1.30 7.58 0.40
C THR A 65 -2.79 7.24 0.51
N PRO A 66 -3.72 8.15 0.18
CA PRO A 66 -5.15 7.86 0.17
C PRO A 66 -5.50 6.65 -0.68
N HIS A 67 -6.47 5.85 -0.24
CA HIS A 67 -6.84 4.58 -0.86
C HIS A 67 -7.18 4.70 -2.36
N TRP A 68 -7.89 5.74 -2.75
CA TRP A 68 -8.26 5.95 -4.15
C TRP A 68 -7.03 6.15 -5.07
N ILE A 69 -5.97 6.82 -4.54
CA ILE A 69 -4.70 6.98 -5.28
C ILE A 69 -3.99 5.63 -5.41
N VAL A 70 -3.96 4.86 -4.31
CA VAL A 70 -3.37 3.51 -4.32
C VAL A 70 -4.05 2.65 -5.38
N ARG A 71 -5.38 2.60 -5.38
CA ARG A 71 -6.16 1.85 -6.36
C ARG A 71 -5.88 2.33 -7.78
N TYR A 72 -5.93 3.65 -8.01
CA TYR A 72 -5.63 4.23 -9.31
C TYR A 72 -4.24 3.80 -9.83
N LEU A 73 -3.21 3.88 -8.99
CA LEU A 73 -1.84 3.52 -9.38
C LEU A 73 -1.71 2.02 -9.67
N VAL A 74 -2.22 1.16 -8.82
CA VAL A 74 -2.10 -0.30 -8.97
C VAL A 74 -2.96 -0.81 -10.13
N GLU A 75 -4.18 -0.32 -10.29
CA GLU A 75 -5.07 -0.73 -11.37
C GLU A 75 -4.54 -0.31 -12.75
N ASN A 76 -3.91 0.88 -12.85
CA ASN A 76 -3.34 1.38 -14.10
C ASN A 76 -1.87 0.99 -14.34
N SER A 77 -1.28 0.22 -13.45
CA SER A 77 0.04 -0.41 -13.66
C SER A 77 -0.09 -1.93 -13.73
N LEU A 78 -0.26 -2.60 -12.60
CA LEU A 78 -0.40 -4.05 -12.51
C LEU A 78 -1.62 -4.55 -13.30
N GLY A 79 -2.80 -3.96 -13.05
CA GLY A 79 -4.04 -4.34 -13.73
C GLY A 79 -3.95 -4.15 -15.24
N ARG A 80 -3.44 -2.98 -15.67
CA ARG A 80 -3.21 -2.67 -17.09
C ARG A 80 -2.24 -3.68 -17.73
N LEU A 81 -1.10 -3.96 -17.09
CA LEU A 81 -0.12 -4.92 -17.58
C LEU A 81 -0.76 -6.31 -17.77
N TRP A 82 -1.56 -6.75 -16.82
CA TRP A 82 -2.26 -8.02 -16.91
C TRP A 82 -3.24 -8.05 -18.08
N LEU A 83 -4.10 -7.02 -18.22
CA LEU A 83 -5.08 -6.94 -19.30
C LEU A 83 -4.45 -6.88 -20.69
N LEU A 84 -3.29 -6.23 -20.85
CA LEU A 84 -2.54 -6.20 -22.10
C LEU A 84 -2.03 -7.60 -22.49
N ASN A 85 -1.68 -8.43 -21.51
CA ASN A 85 -1.25 -9.83 -21.73
C ASN A 85 -2.43 -10.82 -21.78
N ARG A 86 -3.58 -10.47 -21.21
CA ARG A 86 -4.79 -11.30 -21.12
C ARG A 86 -6.03 -10.49 -21.51
N PRO A 87 -6.23 -10.17 -22.80
CA PRO A 87 -7.38 -9.35 -23.23
C PRO A 87 -8.75 -9.94 -22.91
N GLN A 88 -8.83 -11.24 -22.59
CA GLN A 88 -10.07 -11.92 -22.21
C GLN A 88 -10.31 -11.95 -20.69
N SER A 89 -9.37 -11.39 -19.90
CA SER A 89 -9.49 -11.33 -18.45
C SER A 89 -10.69 -10.51 -18.01
N LYS A 90 -11.37 -10.96 -16.95
CA LYS A 90 -12.49 -10.25 -16.32
C LYS A 90 -12.03 -9.27 -15.24
N LEU A 91 -10.72 -9.13 -15.03
CA LEU A 91 -10.15 -8.30 -13.99
C LEU A 91 -10.62 -6.84 -14.08
N ALA A 92 -10.83 -6.31 -15.29
CA ALA A 92 -11.32 -4.95 -15.51
C ALA A 92 -12.63 -4.64 -14.76
N ALA A 93 -13.51 -5.64 -14.61
CA ALA A 93 -14.78 -5.48 -13.89
C ALA A 93 -14.62 -5.31 -12.36
N LYS A 94 -13.42 -5.56 -11.83
CA LYS A 94 -13.06 -5.45 -10.41
C LYS A 94 -12.23 -4.19 -10.11
N MET A 95 -11.93 -3.38 -11.13
CA MET A 95 -11.06 -2.22 -11.06
C MET A 95 -11.85 -0.93 -11.31
N ASP A 96 -12.18 -0.20 -10.24
CA ASP A 96 -13.04 1.00 -10.32
C ASP A 96 -12.31 2.23 -10.88
N TYR A 97 -10.98 2.26 -10.80
CA TYR A 97 -10.13 3.38 -11.24
C TYR A 97 -9.31 3.05 -12.48
N TYR A 98 -9.55 1.90 -13.11
CA TYR A 98 -8.86 1.52 -14.34
C TYR A 98 -9.30 2.39 -15.52
N ILE A 99 -8.33 2.93 -16.24
CA ILE A 99 -8.54 3.69 -17.46
C ILE A 99 -8.06 2.86 -18.65
N ALA A 100 -9.00 2.42 -19.47
CA ALA A 100 -8.66 1.70 -20.69
C ALA A 100 -7.90 2.65 -21.67
N PRO A 101 -6.84 2.17 -22.35
CA PRO A 101 -6.15 2.95 -23.34
C PRO A 101 -7.07 3.29 -24.51
N GLU A 102 -6.98 4.53 -25.03
CA GLU A 102 -7.74 4.96 -26.20
C GLU A 102 -7.26 4.26 -27.48
N GLU A 103 -5.95 4.01 -27.56
CA GLU A 103 -5.32 3.29 -28.67
C GLU A 103 -4.68 1.98 -28.21
N PRO A 104 -4.67 0.93 -29.05
CA PRO A 104 -4.03 -0.34 -28.72
C PRO A 104 -2.53 -0.17 -28.43
N GLU A 105 -2.09 -0.59 -27.25
CA GLU A 105 -0.66 -0.64 -26.93
C GLU A 105 -0.03 -1.91 -27.50
N THR A 106 1.10 -1.75 -28.17
CA THR A 106 1.86 -2.86 -28.77
C THR A 106 3.20 -3.10 -28.10
N ASP A 107 3.75 -2.09 -27.40
CA ASP A 107 5.02 -2.17 -26.69
C ASP A 107 4.77 -2.25 -25.18
N PHE A 108 4.72 -3.47 -24.64
CA PHE A 108 4.53 -3.76 -23.21
C PHE A 108 5.25 -5.03 -22.81
N LEU A 109 5.56 -5.15 -21.52
CA LEU A 109 6.20 -6.32 -20.93
C LEU A 109 5.34 -7.57 -21.14
N LYS A 110 5.92 -8.62 -21.69
CA LYS A 110 5.21 -9.89 -21.91
C LYS A 110 5.29 -10.75 -20.66
N ILE A 111 4.11 -11.18 -20.20
CA ILE A 111 3.89 -12.01 -19.01
C ILE A 111 3.28 -13.34 -19.46
N ASN A 112 3.92 -14.45 -19.11
CA ASN A 112 3.40 -15.78 -19.45
C ASN A 112 2.52 -16.34 -18.34
N ARG A 113 2.86 -16.07 -17.08
CA ARG A 113 2.17 -16.54 -15.88
C ARG A 113 2.24 -15.51 -14.77
N PRO A 114 1.35 -15.55 -13.77
CA PRO A 114 1.31 -14.57 -12.69
C PRO A 114 2.63 -14.43 -11.93
N GLU A 115 3.39 -15.51 -11.74
CA GLU A 115 4.68 -15.52 -11.04
C GLU A 115 5.78 -14.71 -11.76
N ASP A 116 5.59 -14.39 -13.04
CA ASP A 116 6.53 -13.54 -13.78
C ASP A 116 6.43 -12.05 -13.40
N ILE A 117 5.32 -11.65 -12.77
CA ILE A 117 5.11 -10.28 -12.33
C ILE A 117 5.97 -9.99 -11.10
N ARG A 118 6.76 -8.91 -11.15
CA ARG A 118 7.58 -8.44 -10.03
C ARG A 118 7.20 -7.00 -9.69
N ILE A 119 6.72 -6.80 -8.47
CA ILE A 119 6.36 -5.49 -7.95
C ILE A 119 7.34 -5.13 -6.85
N CYS A 120 7.96 -3.97 -6.98
CA CYS A 120 8.83 -3.42 -5.95
C CYS A 120 8.34 -2.03 -5.58
N ASP A 121 8.00 -1.84 -4.30
CA ASP A 121 7.76 -0.53 -3.74
C ASP A 121 9.00 -0.10 -2.94
N PRO A 122 9.81 0.85 -3.45
CA PRO A 122 11.08 1.23 -2.84
C PRO A 122 10.93 2.16 -1.63
N ALA A 123 9.71 2.55 -1.28
CA ALA A 123 9.35 3.40 -0.14
C ALA A 123 7.97 3.01 0.40
N CYS A 124 7.83 1.72 0.76
CA CYS A 124 6.52 1.10 0.93
C CYS A 124 5.72 1.61 2.15
N GLY A 125 6.37 2.33 3.07
CA GLY A 125 5.71 2.79 4.30
C GLY A 125 5.14 1.59 5.09
N SER A 126 3.86 1.67 5.42
CA SER A 126 3.13 0.58 6.06
C SER A 126 2.63 -0.51 5.09
N GLY A 127 3.08 -0.50 3.83
CA GLY A 127 2.73 -1.52 2.84
C GLY A 127 1.39 -1.33 2.13
N HIS A 128 0.77 -0.17 2.23
CA HIS A 128 -0.59 0.08 1.71
C HIS A 128 -0.74 -0.22 0.22
N MET A 129 0.25 0.17 -0.62
CA MET A 129 0.23 -0.15 -2.05
C MET A 129 0.43 -1.65 -2.30
N LEU A 130 1.31 -2.30 -1.54
CA LEU A 130 1.57 -3.74 -1.66
C LEU A 130 0.37 -4.57 -1.22
N THR A 131 -0.38 -4.12 -0.19
CA THR A 131 -1.61 -4.78 0.25
C THR A 131 -2.66 -4.79 -0.86
N TYR A 132 -2.91 -3.64 -1.51
CA TYR A 132 -3.86 -3.61 -2.61
C TYR A 132 -3.36 -4.36 -3.86
N ALA A 133 -2.04 -4.32 -4.12
CA ALA A 133 -1.45 -5.14 -5.17
C ALA A 133 -1.60 -6.63 -4.89
N PHE A 134 -1.53 -7.05 -3.62
CA PHE A 134 -1.81 -8.43 -3.20
C PHE A 134 -3.25 -8.84 -3.55
N ASP A 135 -4.23 -8.01 -3.23
CA ASP A 135 -5.64 -8.28 -3.53
C ASP A 135 -5.87 -8.44 -5.03
N LEU A 136 -5.26 -7.58 -5.85
CA LEU A 136 -5.40 -7.66 -7.30
C LEU A 136 -4.66 -8.88 -7.88
N LEU A 137 -3.48 -9.23 -7.36
CA LEU A 137 -2.77 -10.46 -7.71
C LEU A 137 -3.56 -11.71 -7.34
N TYR A 138 -4.22 -11.70 -6.18
CA TYR A 138 -5.06 -12.82 -5.78
C TYR A 138 -6.13 -13.12 -6.83
N GLU A 139 -6.81 -12.08 -7.36
CA GLU A 139 -7.79 -12.23 -8.42
C GLU A 139 -7.16 -12.74 -9.73
N ILE A 140 -5.95 -12.30 -10.06
CA ILE A 140 -5.18 -12.76 -11.22
C ILE A 140 -4.88 -14.26 -11.11
N TYR A 141 -4.34 -14.70 -9.97
CA TYR A 141 -4.05 -16.12 -9.74
C TYR A 141 -5.32 -16.99 -9.74
N ALA A 142 -6.39 -16.50 -9.12
CA ALA A 142 -7.67 -17.20 -9.10
C ALA A 142 -8.26 -17.35 -10.50
N GLU A 143 -8.15 -16.32 -11.36
CA GLU A 143 -8.59 -16.38 -12.76
C GLU A 143 -7.78 -17.39 -13.60
N GLU A 144 -6.47 -17.53 -13.31
CA GLU A 144 -5.59 -18.52 -13.96
C GLU A 144 -5.79 -19.95 -13.40
N GLY A 145 -6.65 -20.14 -12.39
CA GLY A 145 -7.07 -21.44 -11.88
C GLY A 145 -6.21 -22.02 -10.75
N HIS A 146 -5.44 -21.19 -10.05
CA HIS A 146 -4.69 -21.62 -8.87
C HIS A 146 -5.60 -21.91 -7.67
N ASP A 147 -5.17 -22.83 -6.80
CA ASP A 147 -5.89 -23.13 -5.56
C ASP A 147 -5.85 -21.92 -4.60
N ALA A 148 -7.01 -21.55 -4.08
CA ALA A 148 -7.17 -20.42 -3.15
C ALA A 148 -6.25 -20.53 -1.91
N ALA A 149 -5.95 -21.75 -1.45
CA ALA A 149 -5.07 -21.98 -0.32
C ALA A 149 -3.58 -21.73 -0.64
N GLU A 150 -3.17 -21.84 -1.90
CA GLU A 150 -1.79 -21.67 -2.34
C GLU A 150 -1.48 -20.23 -2.76
N ILE A 151 -2.48 -19.49 -3.27
CA ILE A 151 -2.32 -18.16 -3.83
C ILE A 151 -1.56 -17.20 -2.90
N PRO A 152 -1.88 -17.06 -1.61
CA PRO A 152 -1.16 -16.14 -0.73
C PRO A 152 0.34 -16.41 -0.66
N GLY A 153 0.71 -17.69 -0.57
CA GLY A 153 2.11 -18.11 -0.55
C GLY A 153 2.85 -17.78 -1.85
N LEU A 154 2.21 -18.01 -3.00
CA LEU A 154 2.76 -17.70 -4.32
C LEU A 154 3.00 -16.20 -4.50
N ILE A 155 2.04 -15.36 -4.11
CA ILE A 155 2.16 -13.90 -4.20
C ILE A 155 3.33 -13.39 -3.36
N LEU A 156 3.42 -13.79 -2.09
CA LEU A 156 4.49 -13.36 -1.20
C LEU A 156 5.87 -13.87 -1.65
N GLN A 157 5.93 -15.08 -2.21
CA GLN A 157 7.17 -15.66 -2.70
C GLN A 157 7.66 -15.01 -3.99
N HIS A 158 6.77 -14.66 -4.90
CA HIS A 158 7.15 -14.34 -6.29
C HIS A 158 6.93 -12.88 -6.67
N ASN A 159 5.93 -12.20 -6.13
CA ASN A 159 5.44 -10.98 -6.74
C ASN A 159 5.80 -9.71 -5.98
N LEU A 160 5.77 -9.71 -4.65
CA LEU A 160 5.84 -8.48 -3.85
C LEU A 160 7.21 -8.30 -3.19
N THR A 161 7.71 -7.08 -3.27
CA THR A 161 8.92 -6.65 -2.56
C THR A 161 8.72 -5.23 -2.06
N GLY A 162 8.90 -4.99 -0.76
CA GLY A 162 8.88 -3.67 -0.15
C GLY A 162 10.24 -3.30 0.41
N ILE A 163 10.60 -2.03 0.31
CA ILE A 163 11.78 -1.46 0.95
C ILE A 163 11.31 -0.25 1.76
N GLU A 164 11.71 -0.18 3.03
CA GLU A 164 11.37 0.93 3.91
C GLU A 164 12.56 1.32 4.78
N ILE A 165 12.76 2.62 4.96
CA ILE A 165 13.85 3.17 5.79
C ILE A 165 13.45 3.31 7.26
N ASP A 166 12.15 3.42 7.55
CA ASP A 166 11.61 3.48 8.92
C ASP A 166 11.27 2.08 9.40
N ASP A 167 12.05 1.55 10.34
CA ASP A 167 11.88 0.21 10.92
C ASP A 167 10.46 -0.03 11.46
N ARG A 168 9.80 1.02 11.96
CA ARG A 168 8.43 0.92 12.50
C ARG A 168 7.39 0.75 11.39
N ALA A 169 7.53 1.53 10.32
CA ALA A 169 6.66 1.40 9.15
C ALA A 169 6.91 0.07 8.44
N GLY A 170 8.18 -0.33 8.28
CA GLY A 170 8.55 -1.62 7.71
C GLY A 170 8.03 -2.81 8.51
N ALA A 171 8.02 -2.72 9.86
CA ALA A 171 7.44 -3.73 10.71
C ALA A 171 5.91 -3.84 10.61
N LEU A 172 5.22 -2.76 10.21
CA LEU A 172 3.78 -2.81 9.90
C LEU A 172 3.50 -3.43 8.53
N ALA A 173 4.44 -3.28 7.59
CA ALA A 173 4.29 -3.80 6.23
C ALA A 173 4.59 -5.31 6.13
N ALA A 174 5.40 -5.85 7.07
CA ALA A 174 5.82 -7.24 7.10
C ALA A 174 4.77 -8.19 7.72
#